data_9ed62cb7a60f080389f095ec6115124b
#
_entry.id   9ed62cb7a60f080389f095ec6115124b
#
_cell.length_a   1.000
_cell.length_b   1.000
_cell.length_c   1.000
_cell.angle_alpha   90.00
_cell.angle_beta   90.00
_cell.angle_gamma   90.00
#
_symmetry.space_group_name_H-M   'P 1'
#
loop_
_entity.id
_entity.type
_entity.pdbx_description
1 polymer ?
#
loop_
_entity_poly.entity_id
_entity_poly.type
_entity_poly.pdbx_seq_one_letter_code
_entity_poly.pdbx_strand_id
1 'polypeptide(L)'
;MPEPETIKIEIDVAVIMRDGVTLHADVYRPDGPGPFPVILERTPYDKSTPGTMIMLDPIKAAKRGYAMVIQDTRGRYTSEGEFYCFRDDINDGYDTVEWAASQSWSTGKVGMCGTSYVGATQWLSAISQPPHLAAIAPNVTASNYHEGWTYQGGAFELGFNVSWTMLQ
;
A
#
# COMPACT_ATOMS: atom_id res chain seq x y z
N MET A 1 -8.79 -24.43 -3.24
CA MET A 1 -7.78 -24.76 -4.27
C MET A 1 -6.59 -25.35 -3.53
N PRO A 2 -5.87 -26.32 -4.10
CA PRO A 2 -4.60 -26.76 -3.49
C PRO A 2 -3.65 -25.56 -3.40
N GLU A 3 -2.84 -25.51 -2.34
CA GLU A 3 -1.81 -24.47 -2.20
C GLU A 3 -0.79 -24.63 -3.34
N PRO A 4 -0.34 -23.50 -3.95
CA PRO A 4 0.72 -23.56 -4.97
C PRO A 4 2.02 -24.09 -4.35
N GLU A 5 2.70 -24.95 -5.09
CA GLU A 5 3.96 -25.56 -4.63
C GLU A 5 5.10 -24.54 -4.58
N THR A 6 5.08 -23.53 -5.46
CA THR A 6 6.10 -22.52 -5.60
C THR A 6 5.52 -21.11 -5.62
N ILE A 7 6.30 -20.15 -5.12
CA ILE A 7 5.94 -18.72 -5.08
C ILE A 7 7.01 -17.97 -5.87
N LYS A 8 6.57 -17.08 -6.74
CA LYS A 8 7.43 -16.11 -7.41
C LYS A 8 7.51 -14.84 -6.58
N ILE A 9 8.72 -14.35 -6.34
CA ILE A 9 8.99 -13.10 -5.65
C ILE A 9 9.76 -12.20 -6.61
N GLU A 10 9.24 -10.99 -6.83
CA GLU A 10 9.85 -9.98 -7.69
C GLU A 10 10.08 -8.75 -6.80
N ILE A 11 11.35 -8.36 -6.64
CA ILE A 11 11.77 -7.27 -5.74
C ILE A 11 12.04 -6.01 -6.54
N ASP A 12 11.74 -4.84 -5.96
CA ASP A 12 11.99 -3.52 -6.54
C ASP A 12 11.39 -3.35 -7.95
N VAL A 13 10.19 -3.87 -8.15
CA VAL A 13 9.46 -3.69 -9.41
C VAL A 13 9.09 -2.21 -9.57
N ALA A 14 9.53 -1.60 -10.67
CA ALA A 14 9.27 -0.21 -10.97
C ALA A 14 7.79 0.03 -11.35
N VAL A 15 7.18 1.01 -10.71
CA VAL A 15 5.81 1.48 -10.96
C VAL A 15 5.87 2.97 -11.28
N ILE A 16 5.65 3.33 -12.54
CA ILE A 16 5.77 4.72 -12.99
C ILE A 16 4.45 5.43 -12.73
N MET A 17 4.51 6.52 -11.95
CA MET A 17 3.37 7.37 -11.66
C MET A 17 3.07 8.31 -12.83
N ARG A 18 1.87 8.90 -12.87
CA ARG A 18 1.41 9.81 -13.94
C ARG A 18 2.29 11.03 -14.18
N ASP A 19 3.06 11.43 -13.18
CA ASP A 19 4.00 12.55 -13.22
C ASP A 19 5.44 12.14 -13.59
N GLY A 20 5.66 10.86 -13.86
CA GLY A 20 6.95 10.29 -14.25
C GLY A 20 7.84 9.85 -13.09
N VAL A 21 7.44 10.07 -11.84
CA VAL A 21 8.17 9.56 -10.66
C VAL A 21 8.01 8.04 -10.59
N THR A 22 9.10 7.33 -10.28
CA THR A 22 9.09 5.87 -10.15
C THR A 22 8.98 5.48 -8.68
N LEU A 23 7.94 4.73 -8.35
CA LEU A 23 7.83 4.05 -7.05
C LEU A 23 8.21 2.58 -7.21
N HIS A 24 8.67 1.97 -6.14
CA HIS A 24 9.12 0.57 -6.16
C HIS A 24 8.25 -0.31 -5.27
N ALA A 25 7.91 -1.48 -5.81
CA ALA A 25 7.08 -2.47 -5.14
C ALA A 25 7.72 -3.85 -5.15
N ASP A 26 7.47 -4.63 -4.10
CA ASP A 26 7.76 -6.05 -4.07
C ASP A 26 6.48 -6.84 -4.35
N VAL A 27 6.57 -7.83 -5.22
CA VAL A 27 5.43 -8.66 -5.64
C VAL A 27 5.66 -10.10 -5.24
N TYR A 28 4.73 -10.64 -4.46
CA TYR A 28 4.71 -12.03 -4.00
C TYR A 28 3.46 -12.71 -4.58
N ARG A 29 3.61 -13.72 -5.40
CA ARG A 29 2.48 -14.39 -6.05
C ARG A 29 2.72 -15.87 -6.27
N PRO A 30 1.67 -16.68 -6.51
CA PRO A 30 1.88 -18.04 -6.98
C PRO A 30 2.75 -18.06 -8.24
N ASP A 31 3.61 -19.06 -8.36
CA ASP A 31 4.38 -19.27 -9.59
C ASP A 31 3.48 -19.96 -10.63
N GLY A 32 3.03 -19.17 -11.60
CA GLY A 32 2.09 -19.64 -12.60
C GLY A 32 1.48 -18.48 -13.41
N PRO A 33 0.67 -18.80 -14.43
CA PRO A 33 0.15 -17.79 -15.35
C PRO A 33 -0.92 -16.89 -14.74
N GLY A 34 -1.53 -17.25 -13.61
CA GLY A 34 -2.66 -16.53 -13.03
C GLY A 34 -3.99 -16.80 -13.76
N PRO A 35 -4.95 -15.86 -13.74
CA PRO A 35 -4.87 -14.59 -13.01
C PRO A 35 -5.16 -14.73 -11.50
N PHE A 36 -4.55 -13.86 -10.70
CA PHE A 36 -4.70 -13.83 -9.24
C PHE A 36 -5.36 -12.53 -8.79
N PRO A 37 -6.26 -12.54 -7.77
CA PRO A 37 -6.71 -11.31 -7.14
C PRO A 37 -5.54 -10.67 -6.40
N VAL A 38 -5.49 -9.32 -6.43
CA VAL A 38 -4.36 -8.56 -5.86
C VAL A 38 -4.72 -8.04 -4.49
N ILE A 39 -3.77 -8.12 -3.56
CA ILE A 39 -3.79 -7.39 -2.29
C ILE A 39 -2.63 -6.40 -2.34
N LEU A 40 -2.94 -5.11 -2.16
CA LEU A 40 -1.98 -4.01 -2.21
C LEU A 40 -1.80 -3.39 -0.83
N GLU A 41 -0.56 -3.21 -0.41
CA GLU A 41 -0.16 -2.35 0.71
C GLU A 41 0.79 -1.26 0.21
N ARG A 42 0.56 -0.01 0.65
CA ARG A 42 1.47 1.12 0.40
C ARG A 42 1.96 1.66 1.72
N THR A 43 3.26 1.60 1.95
CA THR A 43 3.88 1.83 3.25
C THR A 43 4.98 2.90 3.21
N PRO A 44 5.06 3.81 4.21
CA PRO A 44 6.23 4.67 4.41
C PRO A 44 7.31 4.01 5.28
N TYR A 45 7.15 2.74 5.71
CA TYR A 45 7.93 2.10 6.77
C TYR A 45 8.87 1.00 6.28
N ASP A 46 9.26 1.01 5.01
CA ASP A 46 10.09 -0.01 4.35
C ASP A 46 9.33 -1.31 4.00
N LYS A 47 9.07 -1.47 2.70
CA LYS A 47 8.43 -2.67 2.14
C LYS A 47 9.22 -3.97 2.39
N SER A 48 10.53 -3.86 2.64
CA SER A 48 11.43 -4.99 2.88
C SER A 48 11.41 -5.48 4.34
N THR A 49 10.79 -4.71 5.25
CA THR A 49 10.69 -5.05 6.67
C THR A 49 9.33 -5.67 6.99
N PRO A 50 9.12 -6.95 6.71
CA PRO A 50 7.85 -7.60 7.02
C PRO A 50 7.69 -7.74 8.54
N GLY A 51 6.65 -7.16 9.09
CA GLY A 51 6.21 -7.49 10.43
C GLY A 51 5.81 -6.34 11.35
N THR A 52 6.18 -5.09 11.10
CA THR A 52 5.78 -3.98 11.99
C THR A 52 4.46 -3.33 11.61
N MET A 53 4.12 -3.29 10.32
CA MET A 53 2.89 -2.62 9.84
C MET A 53 2.14 -3.42 8.77
N ILE A 54 2.67 -4.54 8.32
CA ILE A 54 2.04 -5.41 7.34
C ILE A 54 1.04 -6.32 8.05
N MET A 55 -0.24 -6.18 7.75
CA MET A 55 -1.30 -7.01 8.34
C MET A 55 -1.27 -8.46 7.87
N LEU A 56 -0.73 -8.69 6.69
CA LEU A 56 -0.71 -10.00 6.05
C LEU A 56 0.74 -10.42 5.75
N ASP A 57 1.03 -11.67 6.06
CA ASP A 57 2.24 -12.32 5.59
C ASP A 57 2.15 -12.55 4.07
N PRO A 58 3.03 -11.93 3.25
CA PRO A 58 2.92 -11.99 1.80
C PRO A 58 3.12 -13.40 1.25
N ILE A 59 3.92 -14.22 1.92
CA ILE A 59 4.12 -15.62 1.54
C ILE A 59 2.84 -16.43 1.76
N LYS A 60 2.17 -16.21 2.90
CA LYS A 60 0.89 -16.87 3.17
C LYS A 60 -0.21 -16.41 2.24
N ALA A 61 -0.23 -15.11 1.87
CA ALA A 61 -1.18 -14.60 0.89
C ALA A 61 -0.97 -15.27 -0.48
N ALA A 62 0.28 -15.36 -0.94
CA ALA A 62 0.63 -16.03 -2.18
C ALA A 62 0.26 -17.53 -2.16
N LYS A 63 0.52 -18.25 -1.07
CA LYS A 63 0.10 -19.64 -0.89
C LYS A 63 -1.41 -19.83 -0.93
N ARG A 64 -2.20 -18.82 -0.65
CA ARG A 64 -3.66 -18.83 -0.74
C ARG A 64 -4.21 -18.35 -2.09
N GLY A 65 -3.32 -18.13 -3.06
CA GLY A 65 -3.72 -17.79 -4.43
C GLY A 65 -3.91 -16.30 -4.69
N TYR A 66 -3.37 -15.42 -3.82
CA TYR A 66 -3.36 -13.98 -4.04
C TYR A 66 -2.01 -13.52 -4.58
N ALA A 67 -2.01 -12.42 -5.34
CA ALA A 67 -0.80 -11.66 -5.59
C ALA A 67 -0.74 -10.54 -4.54
N MET A 68 0.28 -10.57 -3.67
CA MET A 68 0.52 -9.50 -2.70
C MET A 68 1.53 -8.52 -3.26
N VAL A 69 1.18 -7.24 -3.28
CA VAL A 69 2.03 -6.14 -3.73
C VAL A 69 2.27 -5.22 -2.53
N ILE A 70 3.53 -4.98 -2.20
CA ILE A 70 3.91 -4.07 -1.12
C ILE A 70 4.79 -2.98 -1.73
N GLN A 71 4.34 -1.71 -1.65
CA GLN A 71 5.00 -0.58 -2.28
C GLN A 71 5.48 0.44 -1.23
N ASP A 72 6.73 0.88 -1.36
CA ASP A 72 7.20 2.07 -0.66
C ASP A 72 6.49 3.31 -1.20
N THR A 73 5.99 4.18 -0.32
CA THR A 73 5.40 5.46 -0.72
C THR A 73 6.47 6.39 -1.28
N ARG A 74 6.04 7.41 -2.00
CA ARG A 74 6.90 8.42 -2.65
C ARG A 74 7.94 8.98 -1.68
N GLY A 75 9.21 9.03 -2.12
CA GLY A 75 10.33 9.56 -1.35
C GLY A 75 10.73 8.73 -0.13
N ARG A 76 10.28 7.48 -0.06
CA ARG A 76 10.65 6.56 1.02
C ARG A 76 11.41 5.36 0.45
N TYR A 77 12.51 5.00 1.15
CA TYR A 77 13.37 3.84 0.86
C TYR A 77 13.80 3.76 -0.62
N THR A 78 13.27 2.82 -1.38
CA THR A 78 13.66 2.65 -2.78
C THR A 78 12.82 3.46 -3.76
N SER A 79 11.69 4.04 -3.32
CA SER A 79 10.83 4.88 -4.16
C SER A 79 11.39 6.29 -4.32
N GLU A 80 11.34 6.79 -5.55
CA GLU A 80 11.81 8.13 -5.92
C GLU A 80 10.87 9.25 -5.43
N GLY A 81 11.31 10.49 -5.64
CA GLY A 81 10.56 11.69 -5.32
C GLY A 81 10.84 12.22 -3.92
N GLU A 82 9.95 13.06 -3.43
CA GLU A 82 10.05 13.69 -2.11
C GLU A 82 8.89 13.23 -1.22
N PHE A 83 9.20 12.75 -0.03
CA PHE A 83 8.17 12.36 0.92
C PHE A 83 7.51 13.60 1.55
N TYR A 84 6.22 13.69 1.37
CA TYR A 84 5.37 14.63 2.08
C TYR A 84 4.11 13.90 2.53
N CYS A 85 3.92 13.76 3.84
CA CYS A 85 2.88 12.97 4.46
C CYS A 85 1.50 13.23 3.84
N PHE A 86 0.86 12.20 3.31
CA PHE A 86 -0.48 12.17 2.70
C PHE A 86 -0.68 12.99 1.41
N ARG A 87 0.25 13.87 1.02
CA ARG A 87 0.06 14.83 -0.08
C ARG A 87 -0.17 14.13 -1.43
N ASP A 88 0.71 13.19 -1.77
CA ASP A 88 0.73 12.57 -3.08
C ASP A 88 0.01 11.21 -3.12
N ASP A 89 -0.36 10.67 -1.94
CA ASP A 89 -0.93 9.33 -1.79
C ASP A 89 -2.28 9.13 -2.51
N ILE A 90 -3.01 10.19 -2.82
CA ILE A 90 -4.27 10.11 -3.60
C ILE A 90 -3.97 9.68 -5.03
N ASN A 91 -3.07 10.39 -5.72
CA ASN A 91 -2.72 10.12 -7.11
C ASN A 91 -1.86 8.86 -7.25
N ASP A 92 -0.86 8.72 -6.39
CA ASP A 92 0.02 7.54 -6.38
C ASP A 92 -0.77 6.26 -6.07
N GLY A 93 -1.76 6.36 -5.18
CA GLY A 93 -2.66 5.27 -4.87
C GLY A 93 -3.50 4.84 -6.05
N TYR A 94 -4.07 5.81 -6.79
CA TYR A 94 -4.79 5.54 -8.03
C TYR A 94 -3.89 4.80 -9.03
N ASP A 95 -2.73 5.39 -9.33
CA ASP A 95 -1.81 4.88 -10.34
C ASP A 95 -1.32 3.47 -9.99
N THR A 96 -1.03 3.22 -8.71
CA THR A 96 -0.58 1.90 -8.26
C THR A 96 -1.69 0.85 -8.34
N VAL A 97 -2.94 1.20 -7.99
CA VAL A 97 -4.09 0.29 -8.12
C VAL A 97 -4.28 -0.09 -9.60
N GLU A 98 -4.28 0.88 -10.50
CA GLU A 98 -4.47 0.63 -11.93
C GLU A 98 -3.29 -0.14 -12.54
N TRP A 99 -2.06 0.16 -12.12
CA TRP A 99 -0.89 -0.63 -12.52
C TRP A 99 -1.02 -2.10 -12.08
N ALA A 100 -1.37 -2.33 -10.83
CA ALA A 100 -1.52 -3.69 -10.29
C ALA A 100 -2.65 -4.47 -10.98
N ALA A 101 -3.74 -3.79 -11.31
CA ALA A 101 -4.86 -4.37 -12.04
C ALA A 101 -4.50 -4.75 -13.47
N SER A 102 -3.63 -3.97 -14.13
CA SER A 102 -3.24 -4.16 -15.54
C SER A 102 -2.21 -5.27 -15.75
N GLN A 103 -1.64 -5.84 -14.69
CA GLN A 103 -0.63 -6.88 -14.81
C GLN A 103 -1.20 -8.17 -15.40
N SER A 104 -0.42 -8.84 -16.25
CA SER A 104 -0.86 -10.08 -16.93
C SER A 104 -1.25 -11.22 -15.97
N TRP A 105 -0.73 -11.19 -14.77
CA TRP A 105 -1.04 -12.15 -13.70
C TRP A 105 -2.22 -11.72 -12.81
N SER A 106 -2.80 -10.53 -13.03
CA SER A 106 -3.89 -9.96 -12.21
C SER A 106 -5.28 -10.32 -12.76
N THR A 107 -6.24 -10.52 -11.86
CA THR A 107 -7.67 -10.61 -12.22
C THR A 107 -8.29 -9.27 -12.59
N GLY A 108 -7.55 -8.15 -12.43
CA GLY A 108 -8.10 -6.80 -12.49
C GLY A 108 -8.85 -6.37 -11.23
N LYS A 109 -8.83 -7.16 -10.15
CA LYS A 109 -9.45 -6.79 -8.89
C LYS A 109 -8.38 -6.58 -7.84
N VAL A 110 -8.32 -5.37 -7.27
CA VAL A 110 -7.35 -4.98 -6.25
C VAL A 110 -8.09 -4.69 -4.95
N GLY A 111 -7.69 -5.38 -3.88
CA GLY A 111 -8.05 -5.02 -2.51
C GLY A 111 -6.87 -4.35 -1.82
N MET A 112 -7.13 -3.47 -0.87
CA MET A 112 -6.07 -2.89 -0.03
C MET A 112 -6.30 -3.24 1.43
N CYS A 113 -5.21 -3.41 2.18
CA CYS A 113 -5.23 -3.64 3.62
C CYS A 113 -4.05 -2.95 4.29
N GLY A 114 -4.11 -2.81 5.62
CA GLY A 114 -3.01 -2.28 6.40
C GLY A 114 -3.44 -1.40 7.56
N THR A 115 -2.49 -1.15 8.45
CA THR A 115 -2.69 -0.47 9.72
C THR A 115 -2.06 0.92 9.72
N SER A 116 -2.64 1.87 10.47
CA SER A 116 -2.07 3.21 10.69
C SER A 116 -1.90 4.00 9.39
N TYR A 117 -0.70 4.45 9.03
CA TYR A 117 -0.44 5.13 7.76
C TYR A 117 -0.83 4.25 6.56
N VAL A 118 -0.56 2.94 6.63
CA VAL A 118 -0.97 1.97 5.59
C VAL A 118 -2.49 1.84 5.50
N GLY A 119 -3.22 2.18 6.57
CA GLY A 119 -4.67 2.37 6.57
C GLY A 119 -5.09 3.69 5.90
N ALA A 120 -4.32 4.76 6.13
CA ALA A 120 -4.57 6.06 5.51
C ALA A 120 -4.40 6.01 3.98
N THR A 121 -3.37 5.35 3.49
CA THR A 121 -3.13 5.21 2.04
C THR A 121 -4.30 4.55 1.31
N GLN A 122 -5.08 3.70 1.99
CA GLN A 122 -6.28 3.08 1.42
C GLN A 122 -7.43 4.09 1.25
N TRP A 123 -7.70 4.91 2.27
CA TRP A 123 -8.70 5.97 2.17
C TRP A 123 -8.34 6.98 1.10
N LEU A 124 -7.07 7.39 1.04
CA LEU A 124 -6.56 8.34 0.05
C LEU A 124 -6.67 7.77 -1.38
N SER A 125 -6.34 6.50 -1.57
CA SER A 125 -6.56 5.81 -2.84
C SER A 125 -8.06 5.72 -3.20
N ALA A 126 -8.93 5.40 -2.24
CA ALA A 126 -10.37 5.29 -2.48
C ALA A 126 -11.02 6.62 -2.87
N ILE A 127 -10.53 7.76 -2.33
CA ILE A 127 -11.01 9.10 -2.70
C ILE A 127 -10.81 9.38 -4.20
N SER A 128 -9.73 8.88 -4.79
CA SER A 128 -9.46 9.03 -6.23
C SER A 128 -10.29 8.10 -7.13
N GLN A 129 -11.06 7.18 -6.54
CA GLN A 129 -12.00 6.27 -7.22
C GLN A 129 -11.37 5.45 -8.36
N PRO A 130 -10.25 4.73 -8.15
CA PRO A 130 -9.70 3.88 -9.18
C PRO A 130 -10.70 2.75 -9.51
N PRO A 131 -11.02 2.53 -10.80
CA PRO A 131 -12.09 1.60 -11.21
C PRO A 131 -11.84 0.14 -10.81
N HIS A 132 -10.57 -0.23 -10.58
CA HIS A 132 -10.20 -1.59 -10.21
C HIS A 132 -10.04 -1.81 -8.70
N LEU A 133 -10.25 -0.78 -7.87
CA LEU A 133 -10.26 -0.93 -6.40
C LEU A 133 -11.56 -1.60 -5.96
N ALA A 134 -11.48 -2.85 -5.57
CA ALA A 134 -12.63 -3.67 -5.23
C ALA A 134 -13.02 -3.59 -3.74
N ALA A 135 -12.04 -3.40 -2.85
CA ALA A 135 -12.26 -3.35 -1.40
C ALA A 135 -11.10 -2.68 -0.68
N ILE A 136 -11.38 -2.11 0.50
CA ILE A 136 -10.36 -1.63 1.44
C ILE A 136 -10.62 -2.22 2.82
N ALA A 137 -9.57 -2.50 3.58
CA ALA A 137 -9.61 -2.98 4.96
C ALA A 137 -8.68 -2.14 5.85
N PRO A 138 -8.98 -0.83 6.05
CA PRO A 138 -8.17 0.04 6.87
C PRO A 138 -8.30 -0.31 8.35
N ASN A 139 -7.18 -0.41 9.06
CA ASN A 139 -7.14 -0.73 10.48
C ASN A 139 -6.40 0.35 11.26
N VAL A 140 -6.88 0.70 12.45
CA VAL A 140 -6.27 1.69 13.36
C VAL A 140 -5.83 2.96 12.62
N THR A 141 -6.76 3.57 11.90
CA THR A 141 -6.52 4.79 11.13
C THR A 141 -7.75 5.69 11.17
N ALA A 142 -7.56 6.98 10.91
CA ALA A 142 -8.65 7.96 10.91
C ALA A 142 -9.21 8.20 9.51
N SER A 143 -10.50 8.51 9.43
CA SER A 143 -11.14 9.06 8.23
C SER A 143 -11.03 10.60 8.17
N ASN A 144 -10.69 11.23 9.28
CA ASN A 144 -10.40 12.66 9.39
C ASN A 144 -9.15 12.86 10.25
N TYR A 145 -8.06 13.30 9.61
CA TYR A 145 -6.77 13.51 10.27
C TYR A 145 -6.64 14.87 10.96
N HIS A 146 -7.54 15.80 10.71
CA HIS A 146 -7.57 17.08 11.40
C HIS A 146 -8.20 16.93 12.78
N GLU A 147 -9.46 16.50 12.85
CA GLU A 147 -10.19 16.40 14.10
C GLU A 147 -10.04 15.02 14.74
N GLY A 148 -9.63 14.97 15.99
CA GLY A 148 -9.45 13.75 16.77
C GLY A 148 -8.10 13.02 16.57
N TRP A 149 -7.28 13.49 15.60
CA TRP A 149 -5.92 12.95 15.36
C TRP A 149 -4.86 14.03 15.56
N THR A 150 -4.93 15.11 14.78
CA THR A 150 -3.99 16.23 14.87
C THR A 150 -4.46 17.26 15.91
N TYR A 151 -5.75 17.48 15.99
CA TYR A 151 -6.39 18.40 16.95
C TYR A 151 -7.52 17.70 17.67
N GLN A 152 -7.67 17.97 18.96
CA GLN A 152 -8.79 17.53 19.76
C GLN A 152 -9.46 18.75 20.40
N GLY A 153 -10.71 19.04 20.01
CA GLY A 153 -11.42 20.23 20.47
C GLY A 153 -10.68 21.54 20.18
N GLY A 154 -9.95 21.61 19.08
CA GLY A 154 -9.12 22.74 18.68
C GLY A 154 -7.71 22.79 19.31
N ALA A 155 -7.38 21.94 20.28
CA ALA A 155 -6.05 21.82 20.85
C ALA A 155 -5.18 20.88 20.02
N PHE A 156 -3.96 21.31 19.67
CA PHE A 156 -3.00 20.48 18.93
C PHE A 156 -2.48 19.33 19.80
N GLU A 157 -2.57 18.11 19.29
CA GLU A 157 -2.07 16.88 19.94
C GLU A 157 -0.54 16.81 19.87
N LEU A 158 0.14 17.74 20.61
CA LEU A 158 1.58 17.95 20.56
C LEU A 158 2.37 16.67 20.85
N GLY A 159 2.01 15.97 21.91
CA GLY A 159 2.73 14.77 22.34
C GLY A 159 2.75 13.68 21.27
N PHE A 160 1.60 13.40 20.67
CA PHE A 160 1.48 12.41 19.61
C PHE A 160 2.21 12.86 18.34
N ASN A 161 1.90 14.06 17.84
CA ASN A 161 2.42 14.50 16.53
C ASN A 161 3.94 14.69 16.54
N VAL A 162 4.52 15.24 17.62
CA VAL A 162 5.99 15.39 17.75
C VAL A 162 6.66 14.01 17.83
N SER A 163 6.15 13.11 18.68
CA SER A 163 6.71 11.77 18.84
C SER A 163 6.68 11.00 17.51
N TRP A 164 5.56 11.03 16.80
CA TRP A 164 5.40 10.35 15.52
C TRP A 164 6.33 10.93 14.45
N THR A 165 6.45 12.25 14.36
CA THR A 165 7.32 12.92 13.38
C THR A 165 8.79 12.61 13.62
N MET A 166 9.21 12.44 14.88
CA MET A 166 10.61 12.12 15.22
C MET A 166 10.97 10.66 14.98
N LEU A 167 9.98 9.79 14.82
CA LEU A 167 10.18 8.35 14.58
C LEU A 167 10.15 7.97 13.09
N GLN A 168 9.85 8.93 12.20
CA GLN A 168 9.80 8.75 10.74
C GLN A 168 11.11 9.15 10.08
#